data_8a6e01b39f5a4e4385cdf89a1d272995
#
_entry.id   8a6e01b39f5a4e4385cdf89a1d272995
#
_cell.length_a   1.000
_cell.length_b   1.000
_cell.length_c   1.000
_cell.angle_alpha   90.00
_cell.angle_beta   90.00
_cell.angle_gamma   90.00
#
_symmetry.space_group_name_H-M   'P 1'
#
loop_
_entity.id
_entity.type
_entity.pdbx_description
1 polymer ?
#
loop_
_entity_poly.entity_id
_entity_poly.type
_entity_poly.pdbx_seq_one_letter_code
_entity_poly.pdbx_strand_id
1 'polypeptide(L)'
;MKKRLFILFFVALFIIPLNAQYFNSNLTEAEKQIISSGEIYIKNINFHKYMCLNKGINDNGDYLIEEIKDLSPKYLAEVIQIKKYEGNEDLPQRLESLLNNVSDYAGIPYYSERAEAWYDLYTSAEIVNSTTEGKKTTIDAVFVMEPFDVVKEKITMMNDNDSILYIATNQNKLRYLDKFDCIWPKKMKICILLFRDGDNWVLYGIGGVNAPRIPLFTERIQISFINRINTFCSFIFKKL
;
A
#
# COMPACT_ATOMS: atom_id res chain seq x y z
N MET A 1 14.53 -51.92 35.33
CA MET A 1 13.85 -50.61 35.35
C MET A 1 14.57 -49.65 34.43
N LYS A 2 14.08 -49.38 33.21
CA LYS A 2 14.67 -48.42 32.25
C LYS A 2 14.03 -47.04 32.47
N LYS A 3 14.81 -46.07 32.98
CA LYS A 3 14.37 -44.68 33.08
C LYS A 3 14.31 -44.06 31.66
N ARG A 4 13.13 -43.72 31.21
CA ARG A 4 12.92 -42.91 29.98
C ARG A 4 13.18 -41.44 30.34
N LEU A 5 14.22 -40.87 29.76
CA LEU A 5 14.57 -39.43 29.85
C LEU A 5 13.65 -38.71 28.82
N PHE A 6 12.69 -37.91 29.31
CA PHE A 6 11.86 -37.01 28.50
C PHE A 6 12.68 -35.74 28.30
N ILE A 7 13.20 -35.50 27.09
CA ILE A 7 13.82 -34.23 26.70
C ILE A 7 12.67 -33.33 26.24
N LEU A 8 12.29 -32.36 27.07
CA LEU A 8 11.42 -31.25 26.69
C LEU A 8 12.23 -30.33 25.77
N PHE A 9 11.87 -30.31 24.49
CA PHE A 9 12.35 -29.30 23.54
C PHE A 9 11.60 -27.99 23.83
N PHE A 10 12.27 -27.06 24.53
CA PHE A 10 11.78 -25.70 24.69
C PHE A 10 12.04 -24.97 23.37
N VAL A 11 11.03 -24.84 22.50
CA VAL A 11 11.08 -23.92 21.37
C VAL A 11 10.96 -22.53 21.94
N ALA A 12 12.10 -21.87 22.12
CA ALA A 12 12.14 -20.44 22.42
C ALA A 12 11.63 -19.72 21.17
N LEU A 13 10.37 -19.27 21.20
CA LEU A 13 9.88 -18.26 20.25
C LEU A 13 10.70 -16.98 20.54
N PHE A 14 11.68 -16.71 19.70
CA PHE A 14 12.33 -15.40 19.64
C PHE A 14 11.26 -14.42 19.13
N ILE A 15 10.55 -13.78 20.04
CA ILE A 15 9.76 -12.57 19.75
C ILE A 15 10.83 -11.50 19.46
N ILE A 16 11.06 -11.25 18.16
CA ILE A 16 11.86 -10.11 17.72
C ILE A 16 11.04 -8.89 18.13
N PRO A 17 11.54 -8.02 19.02
CA PRO A 17 10.81 -6.80 19.33
C PRO A 17 10.67 -6.00 18.04
N LEU A 18 9.44 -5.88 17.54
CA LEU A 18 9.13 -4.90 16.50
C LEU A 18 9.49 -3.55 17.11
N ASN A 19 10.60 -2.94 16.65
CA ASN A 19 11.07 -1.71 17.24
C ASN A 19 9.92 -0.69 17.24
N ALA A 20 9.49 -0.27 18.42
CA ALA A 20 8.40 0.68 18.64
C ALA A 20 8.67 2.06 17.98
N GLN A 21 9.84 2.23 17.40
CA GLN A 21 10.31 3.45 16.77
C GLN A 21 9.55 3.80 15.47
N TYR A 22 9.10 2.81 14.67
CA TYR A 22 8.51 3.05 13.35
C TYR A 22 6.98 3.06 13.35
N PHE A 23 6.39 2.32 14.29
CA PHE A 23 4.94 2.26 14.46
C PHE A 23 4.53 2.78 15.83
N ASN A 24 3.45 3.54 15.87
CA ASN A 24 2.85 4.09 17.08
C ASN A 24 1.82 3.13 17.71
N SER A 25 1.17 3.60 18.77
CA SER A 25 0.15 2.83 19.51
C SER A 25 -1.14 2.54 18.75
N ASN A 26 -1.32 3.09 17.54
CA ASN A 26 -2.43 2.71 16.67
C ASN A 26 -2.28 1.28 16.13
N LEU A 27 -1.10 0.68 16.27
CA LEU A 27 -0.84 -0.73 15.97
C LEU A 27 -0.82 -1.51 17.29
N THR A 28 -1.81 -2.39 17.49
CA THR A 28 -1.92 -3.22 18.70
C THR A 28 -0.86 -4.34 18.74
N GLU A 29 -0.60 -4.92 19.89
CA GLU A 29 0.37 -6.01 20.02
C GLU A 29 -0.04 -7.26 19.21
N ALA A 30 -1.33 -7.56 19.11
CA ALA A 30 -1.82 -8.66 18.29
C ALA A 30 -1.55 -8.40 16.79
N GLU A 31 -1.75 -7.17 16.31
CA GLU A 31 -1.45 -6.76 14.94
C GLU A 31 0.06 -6.82 14.66
N LYS A 32 0.89 -6.39 15.61
CA LYS A 32 2.36 -6.51 15.52
C LYS A 32 2.82 -7.97 15.40
N GLN A 33 2.17 -8.89 16.11
CA GLN A 33 2.47 -10.32 16.00
C GLN A 33 2.19 -10.87 14.60
N ILE A 34 1.06 -10.49 13.98
CA ILE A 34 0.73 -10.86 12.59
C ILE A 34 1.79 -10.32 11.63
N ILE A 35 2.13 -9.04 11.75
CA ILE A 35 3.13 -8.40 10.89
C ILE A 35 4.51 -9.05 11.06
N SER A 36 4.89 -9.41 12.30
CA SER A 36 6.18 -10.05 12.58
C SER A 36 6.30 -11.47 12.03
N SER A 37 5.18 -12.14 11.72
CA SER A 37 5.19 -13.43 11.03
C SER A 37 5.56 -13.33 9.54
N GLY A 38 5.65 -12.09 8.99
CA GLY A 38 5.88 -11.84 7.57
C GLY A 38 4.61 -11.86 6.72
N GLU A 39 3.45 -12.06 7.34
CA GLU A 39 2.16 -12.00 6.64
C GLU A 39 1.80 -10.56 6.25
N ILE A 40 1.04 -10.43 5.16
CA ILE A 40 0.49 -9.13 4.76
C ILE A 40 -0.67 -8.79 5.69
N TYR A 41 -0.53 -7.72 6.45
CA TYR A 41 -1.55 -7.20 7.35
C TYR A 41 -2.27 -6.01 6.73
N ILE A 42 -3.60 -6.02 6.74
CA ILE A 42 -4.47 -4.99 6.15
C ILE A 42 -5.34 -4.38 7.25
N LYS A 43 -5.34 -3.03 7.31
CA LYS A 43 -6.11 -2.28 8.30
C LYS A 43 -6.87 -1.12 7.67
N ASN A 44 -8.20 -1.11 7.82
CA ASN A 44 -9.04 0.02 7.44
C ASN A 44 -9.06 1.04 8.58
N ILE A 45 -8.57 2.26 8.34
CA ILE A 45 -8.39 3.28 9.36
C ILE A 45 -9.22 4.55 9.13
N ASN A 46 -9.72 4.76 7.92
CA ASN A 46 -10.56 5.88 7.45
C ASN A 46 -9.94 7.27 7.58
N PHE A 47 -9.24 7.59 8.67
CA PHE A 47 -8.68 8.92 8.92
C PHE A 47 -7.18 8.87 9.15
N HIS A 48 -6.45 9.86 8.63
CA HIS A 48 -4.99 9.97 8.75
C HIS A 48 -4.48 9.94 10.20
N LYS A 49 -5.27 10.43 11.18
CA LYS A 49 -4.90 10.41 12.60
C LYS A 49 -4.75 9.00 13.19
N TYR A 50 -5.26 7.98 12.50
CA TYR A 50 -5.14 6.58 12.91
C TYR A 50 -4.03 5.83 12.17
N MET A 51 -3.23 6.52 11.35
CA MET A 51 -2.05 5.93 10.76
C MET A 51 -1.12 5.39 11.84
N CYS A 52 -0.59 4.19 11.61
CA CYS A 52 0.35 3.59 12.56
C CYS A 52 1.80 4.00 12.31
N LEU A 53 2.13 4.59 11.16
CA LEU A 53 3.47 5.05 10.83
C LEU A 53 3.84 6.30 11.64
N ASN A 54 5.01 6.28 12.29
CA ASN A 54 5.55 7.43 13.02
C ASN A 54 6.21 8.43 12.07
N LYS A 55 6.28 9.69 12.52
CA LYS A 55 7.18 10.70 11.93
C LYS A 55 8.62 10.46 12.35
N GLY A 56 9.55 10.95 11.54
CA GLY A 56 10.99 10.95 11.84
C GLY A 56 11.67 9.61 11.53
N ILE A 57 11.07 8.74 10.73
CA ILE A 57 11.70 7.50 10.26
C ILE A 57 12.78 7.85 9.22
N ASN A 58 12.40 8.57 8.20
CA ASN A 58 13.21 9.13 7.12
C ASN A 58 12.41 10.17 6.35
N ASP A 59 13.06 10.90 5.44
CA ASP A 59 12.43 11.97 4.66
C ASP A 59 11.26 11.48 3.81
N ASN A 60 11.38 10.29 3.21
CA ASN A 60 10.32 9.66 2.42
C ASN A 60 9.09 9.30 3.26
N GLY A 61 9.29 8.81 4.49
CA GLY A 61 8.22 8.51 5.44
C GLY A 61 7.49 9.78 5.88
N ASP A 62 8.23 10.83 6.23
CA ASP A 62 7.64 12.11 6.60
C ASP A 62 6.88 12.75 5.45
N TYR A 63 7.43 12.68 4.23
CA TYR A 63 6.75 13.17 3.03
C TYR A 63 5.44 12.39 2.76
N LEU A 64 5.45 11.06 2.88
CA LEU A 64 4.25 10.23 2.76
C LEU A 64 3.16 10.67 3.75
N ILE A 65 3.52 10.89 5.02
CA ILE A 65 2.58 11.29 6.05
C ILE A 65 1.92 12.63 5.71
N GLU A 66 2.69 13.62 5.24
CA GLU A 66 2.14 14.93 4.84
C GLU A 66 1.25 14.78 3.58
N GLU A 67 1.63 13.98 2.59
CA GLU A 67 0.82 13.72 1.39
C GLU A 67 -0.56 13.11 1.72
N ILE A 68 -0.62 12.23 2.72
CA ILE A 68 -1.88 11.64 3.18
C ILE A 68 -2.70 12.66 4.01
N LYS A 69 -2.06 13.51 4.81
CA LYS A 69 -2.76 14.59 5.51
C LYS A 69 -3.39 15.58 4.55
N ASP A 70 -2.66 16.01 3.51
CA ASP A 70 -3.13 16.94 2.50
C ASP A 70 -4.28 16.37 1.68
N LEU A 71 -4.28 15.05 1.45
CA LEU A 71 -5.41 14.36 0.83
C LEU A 71 -6.70 14.52 1.67
N SER A 72 -6.56 14.61 3.00
CA SER A 72 -7.68 14.63 3.95
C SER A 72 -8.69 13.51 3.67
N PRO A 73 -8.26 12.24 3.68
CA PRO A 73 -9.09 11.13 3.23
C PRO A 73 -10.30 10.92 4.13
N LYS A 74 -11.38 10.42 3.54
CA LYS A 74 -12.56 9.92 4.25
C LYS A 74 -12.58 8.40 4.31
N TYR A 75 -11.84 7.76 3.43
CA TYR A 75 -11.61 6.32 3.37
C TYR A 75 -10.12 6.11 3.20
N LEU A 76 -9.51 5.33 4.09
CA LEU A 76 -8.08 5.12 4.16
C LEU A 76 -7.80 3.72 4.68
N ALA A 77 -6.85 3.02 4.07
CA ALA A 77 -6.37 1.72 4.50
C ALA A 77 -4.85 1.66 4.50
N GLU A 78 -4.31 0.92 5.45
CA GLU A 78 -2.90 0.54 5.56
C GLU A 78 -2.73 -0.93 5.17
N VAL A 79 -1.61 -1.25 4.50
CA VAL A 79 -1.18 -2.60 4.14
C VAL A 79 0.29 -2.72 4.54
N ILE A 80 0.61 -3.65 5.42
CA ILE A 80 1.94 -3.73 6.04
C ILE A 80 2.49 -5.15 5.87
N GLN A 81 3.77 -5.25 5.51
CA GLN A 81 4.51 -6.51 5.52
C GLN A 81 5.94 -6.27 5.95
N ILE A 82 6.50 -7.18 6.74
CA ILE A 82 7.92 -7.21 7.10
C ILE A 82 8.58 -8.41 6.44
N LYS A 83 9.75 -8.19 5.84
CA LYS A 83 10.60 -9.23 5.28
C LYS A 83 11.97 -9.16 5.90
N LYS A 84 12.62 -10.31 6.09
CA LYS A 84 14.01 -10.34 6.54
C LYS A 84 14.91 -9.65 5.52
N TYR A 85 15.94 -8.94 6.00
CA TYR A 85 16.97 -8.38 5.13
C TYR A 85 17.79 -9.50 4.49
N GLU A 86 18.25 -10.46 5.28
CA GLU A 86 19.00 -11.63 4.80
C GLU A 86 18.20 -12.40 3.76
N GLY A 87 18.76 -12.54 2.56
CA GLY A 87 18.12 -13.16 1.40
C GLY A 87 17.15 -12.26 0.62
N ASN A 88 17.04 -10.99 1.03
CA ASN A 88 16.24 -9.97 0.34
C ASN A 88 17.01 -8.64 0.20
N GLU A 89 18.33 -8.71 0.07
CA GLU A 89 19.20 -7.53 -0.03
C GLU A 89 18.87 -6.68 -1.27
N ASP A 90 18.36 -7.34 -2.32
CA ASP A 90 17.95 -6.73 -3.58
C ASP A 90 16.49 -6.26 -3.61
N LEU A 91 15.79 -6.31 -2.47
CA LEU A 91 14.36 -5.94 -2.39
C LEU A 91 14.06 -4.53 -2.93
N PRO A 92 14.89 -3.50 -2.69
CA PRO A 92 14.69 -2.17 -3.26
C PRO A 92 14.69 -2.19 -4.79
N GLN A 93 15.64 -2.88 -5.40
CA GLN A 93 15.77 -2.98 -6.85
C GLN A 93 14.60 -3.74 -7.47
N ARG A 94 14.13 -4.83 -6.82
CA ARG A 94 12.95 -5.59 -7.26
C ARG A 94 11.69 -4.73 -7.17
N LEU A 95 11.50 -3.99 -6.06
CA LEU A 95 10.37 -3.09 -5.89
C LEU A 95 10.39 -1.97 -6.94
N GLU A 96 11.52 -1.30 -7.13
CA GLU A 96 11.66 -0.24 -8.12
C GLU A 96 11.35 -0.74 -9.54
N SER A 97 11.88 -1.90 -9.92
CA SER A 97 11.61 -2.52 -11.21
C SER A 97 10.12 -2.83 -11.39
N LEU A 98 9.48 -3.39 -10.36
CA LEU A 98 8.05 -3.73 -10.37
C LEU A 98 7.16 -2.49 -10.46
N LEU A 99 7.51 -1.41 -9.75
CA LEU A 99 6.74 -0.17 -9.74
C LEU A 99 6.92 0.65 -11.04
N ASN A 100 8.07 0.56 -11.69
CA ASN A 100 8.32 1.21 -12.98
C ASN A 100 7.62 0.51 -14.14
N ASN A 101 7.33 -0.78 -14.02
CA ASN A 101 6.68 -1.55 -15.08
C ASN A 101 5.15 -1.42 -15.01
N VAL A 102 4.67 -0.20 -15.27
CA VAL A 102 3.24 0.16 -15.17
C VAL A 102 2.35 -0.73 -16.03
N SER A 103 2.86 -1.20 -17.19
CA SER A 103 2.09 -2.09 -18.07
C SER A 103 1.66 -3.41 -17.40
N ASP A 104 2.45 -3.88 -16.41
CA ASP A 104 2.12 -5.10 -15.65
C ASP A 104 0.99 -4.90 -14.63
N TYR A 105 0.47 -3.69 -14.49
CA TYR A 105 -0.71 -3.44 -13.64
C TYR A 105 -2.00 -3.86 -14.34
N ALA A 106 -2.01 -3.98 -15.67
CA ALA A 106 -3.15 -4.55 -16.39
C ALA A 106 -3.33 -6.03 -16.03
N GLY A 107 -4.57 -6.42 -15.79
CA GLY A 107 -4.92 -7.80 -15.45
C GLY A 107 -4.66 -8.18 -13.97
N ILE A 108 -4.36 -7.22 -13.07
CA ILE A 108 -4.30 -7.50 -11.63
C ILE A 108 -5.67 -8.01 -11.17
N PRO A 109 -5.78 -9.25 -10.64
CA PRO A 109 -7.07 -9.81 -10.27
C PRO A 109 -7.66 -9.06 -9.07
N TYR A 110 -8.89 -8.59 -9.24
CA TYR A 110 -9.68 -7.86 -8.26
C TYR A 110 -11.01 -8.57 -8.01
N TYR A 111 -11.29 -8.92 -6.75
CA TYR A 111 -12.59 -9.47 -6.37
C TYR A 111 -13.55 -8.34 -5.98
N SER A 112 -14.67 -8.24 -6.67
CA SER A 112 -15.73 -7.31 -6.34
C SER A 112 -16.74 -7.98 -5.40
N GLU A 113 -16.73 -7.64 -4.12
CA GLU A 113 -17.71 -8.16 -3.14
C GLU A 113 -19.15 -7.86 -3.55
N ARG A 114 -19.38 -6.72 -4.21
CA ARG A 114 -20.72 -6.32 -4.67
C ARG A 114 -21.25 -7.22 -5.77
N ALA A 115 -20.40 -7.59 -6.73
CA ALA A 115 -20.76 -8.38 -7.89
C ALA A 115 -20.53 -9.88 -7.65
N GLU A 116 -19.90 -10.21 -6.51
CA GLU A 116 -19.46 -11.58 -6.17
C GLU A 116 -18.68 -12.26 -7.30
N ALA A 117 -17.84 -11.45 -7.98
CA ALA A 117 -17.11 -11.88 -9.17
C ALA A 117 -15.71 -11.28 -9.26
N TRP A 118 -14.83 -11.97 -9.99
CA TRP A 118 -13.48 -11.51 -10.29
C TRP A 118 -13.50 -10.60 -11.53
N TYR A 119 -12.71 -9.55 -11.44
CA TYR A 119 -12.45 -8.57 -12.51
C TYR A 119 -10.96 -8.26 -12.54
N ASP A 120 -10.54 -7.49 -13.53
CA ASP A 120 -9.24 -6.84 -13.52
C ASP A 120 -9.33 -5.53 -12.74
N LEU A 121 -8.35 -5.27 -11.87
CA LEU A 121 -8.23 -3.98 -11.19
C LEU A 121 -8.08 -2.85 -12.23
N TYR A 122 -7.23 -3.10 -13.23
CA TYR A 122 -7.07 -2.29 -14.43
C TYR A 122 -7.15 -3.20 -15.66
N THR A 123 -7.99 -2.86 -16.62
CA THR A 123 -8.10 -3.58 -17.90
C THR A 123 -7.05 -3.11 -18.90
N SER A 124 -6.50 -1.90 -18.72
CA SER A 124 -5.30 -1.43 -19.40
C SER A 124 -4.48 -0.52 -18.49
N ALA A 125 -3.18 -0.44 -18.76
CA ALA A 125 -2.23 0.39 -18.04
C ALA A 125 -1.13 0.84 -19.00
N GLU A 126 -1.00 2.15 -19.25
CA GLU A 126 -0.09 2.70 -20.24
C GLU A 126 0.67 3.91 -19.69
N ILE A 127 1.96 3.97 -19.98
CA ILE A 127 2.80 5.15 -19.71
C ILE A 127 2.63 6.13 -20.86
N VAL A 128 2.23 7.37 -20.53
CA VAL A 128 2.16 8.48 -21.48
C VAL A 128 3.48 9.24 -21.56
N ASN A 129 4.10 9.46 -20.39
CA ASN A 129 5.36 10.16 -20.27
C ASN A 129 6.11 9.68 -19.02
N SER A 130 7.44 9.69 -19.09
CA SER A 130 8.30 9.38 -17.94
C SER A 130 9.55 10.26 -17.97
N THR A 131 9.86 10.85 -16.82
CA THR A 131 11.06 11.69 -16.62
C THR A 131 11.76 11.31 -15.33
N THR A 132 13.10 11.28 -15.37
CA THR A 132 13.92 11.01 -14.18
C THR A 132 14.87 12.17 -13.97
N GLU A 133 14.82 12.75 -12.78
CA GLU A 133 15.68 13.83 -12.32
C GLU A 133 16.36 13.44 -11.00
N GLY A 134 17.62 13.05 -11.08
CA GLY A 134 18.37 12.55 -9.93
C GLY A 134 17.71 11.28 -9.33
N LYS A 135 17.26 11.38 -8.09
CA LYS A 135 16.62 10.28 -7.34
C LYS A 135 15.09 10.24 -7.51
N LYS A 136 14.53 11.12 -8.33
CA LYS A 136 13.08 11.23 -8.52
C LYS A 136 12.69 10.87 -9.94
N THR A 137 11.79 9.90 -10.07
CA THR A 137 11.12 9.54 -11.31
C THR A 137 9.66 10.00 -11.25
N THR A 138 9.19 10.63 -12.32
CA THR A 138 7.79 11.04 -12.48
C THR A 138 7.24 10.37 -13.73
N ILE A 139 6.11 9.69 -13.62
CA ILE A 139 5.42 9.00 -14.70
C ILE A 139 4.00 9.54 -14.80
N ASP A 140 3.60 9.98 -15.99
CA ASP A 140 2.19 10.21 -16.32
C ASP A 140 1.65 8.93 -16.97
N ALA A 141 0.66 8.31 -16.34
CA ALA A 141 0.07 7.04 -16.76
C ALA A 141 -1.44 7.16 -16.97
N VAL A 142 -1.96 6.28 -17.82
CA VAL A 142 -3.39 6.16 -18.09
C VAL A 142 -3.80 4.71 -17.86
N PHE A 143 -4.83 4.54 -17.05
CA PHE A 143 -5.43 3.26 -16.71
C PHE A 143 -6.89 3.22 -17.16
N VAL A 144 -7.40 2.04 -17.45
CA VAL A 144 -8.84 1.81 -17.52
C VAL A 144 -9.26 0.97 -16.34
N MET A 145 -10.13 1.51 -15.50
CA MET A 145 -10.57 0.93 -14.24
C MET A 145 -12.10 0.95 -14.12
N GLU A 146 -12.73 -0.17 -14.35
CA GLU A 146 -14.19 -0.27 -14.19
C GLU A 146 -14.62 -0.08 -12.70
N PRO A 147 -15.68 0.65 -12.42
CA PRO A 147 -16.64 1.31 -13.33
C PRO A 147 -16.35 2.81 -13.56
N PHE A 148 -15.11 3.25 -13.41
CA PHE A 148 -14.70 4.66 -13.50
C PHE A 148 -14.13 5.04 -14.88
N ASP A 149 -13.98 4.03 -15.76
CA ASP A 149 -13.40 4.18 -17.10
C ASP A 149 -11.95 4.72 -17.02
N VAL A 150 -11.62 5.77 -17.74
CA VAL A 150 -10.27 6.31 -17.85
C VAL A 150 -9.83 7.01 -16.56
N VAL A 151 -8.76 6.50 -15.95
CA VAL A 151 -8.07 7.10 -14.79
C VAL A 151 -6.69 7.57 -15.24
N LYS A 152 -6.45 8.87 -15.18
CA LYS A 152 -5.13 9.44 -15.41
C LYS A 152 -4.43 9.60 -14.07
N GLU A 153 -3.22 9.10 -13.95
CA GLU A 153 -2.44 9.21 -12.72
C GLU A 153 -1.08 9.85 -12.97
N LYS A 154 -0.65 10.64 -12.01
CA LYS A 154 0.74 11.03 -11.86
C LYS A 154 1.37 10.15 -10.80
N ILE A 155 2.37 9.39 -11.19
CA ILE A 155 3.17 8.56 -10.31
C ILE A 155 4.47 9.31 -10.04
N THR A 156 4.85 9.40 -8.77
CA THR A 156 6.14 9.93 -8.33
C THR A 156 6.85 8.83 -7.54
N MET A 157 8.08 8.51 -7.94
CA MET A 157 8.96 7.64 -7.17
C MET A 157 10.16 8.43 -6.68
N MET A 158 10.52 8.25 -5.42
CA MET A 158 11.72 8.79 -4.79
C MET A 158 12.53 7.63 -4.26
N ASN A 159 13.77 7.50 -4.76
CA ASN A 159 14.68 6.41 -4.39
C ASN A 159 15.86 7.00 -3.62
N ASP A 160 15.85 6.82 -2.32
CA ASP A 160 16.98 7.06 -1.43
C ASP A 160 17.70 5.76 -1.08
N ASN A 161 18.93 5.83 -0.57
CA ASN A 161 19.77 4.65 -0.36
C ASN A 161 19.10 3.58 0.51
N ASP A 162 18.27 3.99 1.50
CA ASP A 162 17.65 3.10 2.49
C ASP A 162 16.12 3.12 2.43
N SER A 163 15.54 3.83 1.44
CA SER A 163 14.08 3.89 1.28
C SER A 163 13.65 4.19 -0.15
N ILE A 164 12.50 3.61 -0.53
CA ILE A 164 11.81 3.91 -1.79
C ILE A 164 10.39 4.35 -1.44
N LEU A 165 9.99 5.48 -1.99
CA LEU A 165 8.62 5.96 -1.89
C LEU A 165 8.00 6.07 -3.28
N TYR A 166 6.86 5.41 -3.47
CA TYR A 166 5.98 5.50 -4.62
C TYR A 166 4.69 6.20 -4.22
N ILE A 167 4.24 7.15 -5.03
CA ILE A 167 2.96 7.86 -4.85
C ILE A 167 2.26 7.95 -6.19
N ALA A 168 1.10 7.34 -6.32
CA ALA A 168 0.19 7.50 -7.44
C ALA A 168 -0.98 8.42 -7.04
N THR A 169 -1.29 9.42 -7.86
CA THR A 169 -2.33 10.42 -7.59
C THR A 169 -3.16 10.64 -8.84
N ASN A 170 -4.49 10.51 -8.73
CA ASN A 170 -5.39 10.77 -9.85
C ASN A 170 -5.31 12.23 -10.34
N GLN A 171 -5.31 12.42 -11.65
CA GLN A 171 -5.22 13.74 -12.28
C GLN A 171 -6.55 14.20 -12.89
N ASN A 172 -7.45 13.27 -13.20
CA ASN A 172 -8.77 13.60 -13.74
C ASN A 172 -9.87 13.34 -12.70
N LYS A 173 -11.03 13.89 -12.98
CA LYS A 173 -12.26 13.58 -12.28
C LYS A 173 -12.70 12.16 -12.65
N LEU A 174 -13.07 11.34 -11.65
CA LEU A 174 -13.60 10.00 -11.85
C LEU A 174 -15.10 10.02 -11.70
N ARG A 175 -15.78 9.35 -12.64
CA ARG A 175 -17.23 9.24 -12.69
C ARG A 175 -17.65 7.78 -12.59
N TYR A 176 -18.63 7.52 -11.75
CA TYR A 176 -19.19 6.17 -11.63
C TYR A 176 -20.18 5.92 -12.76
N LEU A 177 -19.91 4.91 -13.60
CA LEU A 177 -20.70 4.56 -14.79
C LEU A 177 -20.97 5.76 -15.69
N ASP A 178 -20.05 6.70 -15.77
CA ASP A 178 -20.19 7.98 -16.50
C ASP A 178 -21.44 8.81 -16.11
N LYS A 179 -22.05 8.53 -14.97
CA LYS A 179 -23.28 9.21 -14.51
C LYS A 179 -23.05 10.13 -13.33
N PHE A 180 -22.22 9.71 -12.36
CA PHE A 180 -22.04 10.41 -11.09
C PHE A 180 -20.59 10.79 -10.85
N ASP A 181 -20.34 12.06 -10.56
CA ASP A 181 -19.03 12.53 -10.12
C ASP A 181 -18.69 11.92 -8.76
N CYS A 182 -17.64 11.12 -8.69
CA CYS A 182 -17.24 10.40 -7.47
C CYS A 182 -15.99 10.95 -6.82
N ILE A 183 -14.95 11.25 -7.62
CA ILE A 183 -13.66 11.70 -7.12
C ILE A 183 -13.17 12.84 -7.99
N TRP A 184 -12.75 13.93 -7.34
CA TRP A 184 -12.13 15.07 -8.01
C TRP A 184 -10.63 14.80 -8.26
N PRO A 185 -9.99 15.56 -9.17
CA PRO A 185 -8.55 15.51 -9.38
C PRO A 185 -7.79 15.67 -8.06
N LYS A 186 -6.73 14.89 -7.86
CA LYS A 186 -5.86 14.85 -6.68
C LYS A 186 -6.56 14.43 -5.37
N LYS A 187 -7.70 13.74 -5.48
CA LYS A 187 -8.48 13.28 -4.32
C LYS A 187 -8.46 11.77 -4.12
N MET A 188 -7.60 11.06 -4.87
CA MET A 188 -7.26 9.65 -4.66
C MET A 188 -5.74 9.50 -4.70
N LYS A 189 -5.17 8.80 -3.72
CA LYS A 189 -3.75 8.48 -3.65
C LYS A 189 -3.54 7.04 -3.19
N ILE A 190 -2.51 6.40 -3.77
CA ILE A 190 -1.92 5.16 -3.27
C ILE A 190 -0.43 5.42 -3.10
N CYS A 191 0.10 5.08 -1.93
CA CYS A 191 1.51 5.21 -1.61
C CYS A 191 2.07 3.85 -1.19
N ILE A 192 3.31 3.57 -1.58
CA ILE A 192 4.09 2.43 -1.10
C ILE A 192 5.43 2.97 -0.64
N LEU A 193 5.78 2.71 0.61
CA LEU A 193 7.06 3.02 1.22
C LEU A 193 7.78 1.72 1.56
N LEU A 194 8.98 1.57 1.06
CA LEU A 194 9.95 0.57 1.52
C LEU A 194 11.01 1.28 2.34
N PHE A 195 11.35 0.77 3.51
CA PHE A 195 12.49 1.25 4.29
C PHE A 195 13.12 0.12 5.10
N ARG A 196 14.39 0.33 5.46
CA ARG A 196 15.13 -0.63 6.26
C ARG A 196 14.93 -0.38 7.76
N ASP A 197 14.74 -1.45 8.52
CA ASP A 197 14.73 -1.48 9.98
C ASP A 197 15.64 -2.59 10.48
N GLY A 198 16.87 -2.26 10.79
CA GLY A 198 17.88 -3.22 11.27
C GLY A 198 18.00 -4.41 10.30
N ASP A 199 17.61 -5.58 10.77
CA ASP A 199 17.65 -6.84 10.01
C ASP A 199 16.37 -7.12 9.21
N ASN A 200 15.53 -6.10 8.99
CA ASN A 200 14.29 -6.26 8.26
C ASN A 200 14.10 -5.15 7.23
N TRP A 201 13.34 -5.48 6.20
CA TRP A 201 12.66 -4.55 5.31
C TRP A 201 11.21 -4.38 5.75
N VAL A 202 10.75 -3.14 5.83
CA VAL A 202 9.35 -2.80 6.09
C VAL A 202 8.73 -2.30 4.80
N LEU A 203 7.71 -3.01 4.32
CA LEU A 203 6.82 -2.61 3.23
C LEU A 203 5.56 -2.00 3.85
N TYR A 204 5.34 -0.73 3.60
CA TYR A 204 4.19 0.02 4.09
C TYR A 204 3.42 0.62 2.93
N GLY A 205 2.26 0.05 2.64
CA GLY A 205 1.29 0.57 1.68
C GLY A 205 0.22 1.37 2.40
N ILE A 206 -0.19 2.47 1.82
CA ILE A 206 -1.34 3.23 2.29
C ILE A 206 -2.05 3.85 1.10
N GLY A 207 -3.37 3.79 1.11
CA GLY A 207 -4.14 4.46 0.08
C GLY A 207 -5.44 5.02 0.62
N GLY A 208 -5.87 6.11 0.03
CA GLY A 208 -7.07 6.80 0.48
C GLY A 208 -7.75 7.63 -0.58
N VAL A 209 -8.99 7.93 -0.26
CA VAL A 209 -9.88 8.72 -1.11
C VAL A 209 -10.60 9.78 -0.30
N ASN A 210 -10.59 11.01 -0.79
CA ASN A 210 -11.48 12.07 -0.32
C ASN A 210 -12.69 12.15 -1.26
N ALA A 211 -13.60 11.18 -1.16
CA ALA A 211 -14.84 11.14 -1.91
C ALA A 211 -16.00 11.77 -1.12
N PRO A 212 -17.02 12.33 -1.78
CA PRO A 212 -18.22 12.81 -1.08
C PRO A 212 -18.92 11.64 -0.37
N ARG A 213 -19.45 11.92 0.82
CA ARG A 213 -20.35 10.97 1.50
C ARG A 213 -21.74 11.11 0.89
N ILE A 214 -22.15 10.11 0.14
CA ILE A 214 -23.49 10.07 -0.47
C ILE A 214 -24.35 9.12 0.38
N PRO A 215 -25.39 9.58 1.09
CA PRO A 215 -26.30 8.70 1.80
C PRO A 215 -26.74 7.52 0.89
N LEU A 216 -26.88 6.33 1.43
CA LEU A 216 -27.19 5.07 0.75
C LEU A 216 -26.03 4.45 -0.08
N PHE A 217 -25.01 5.21 -0.48
CA PHE A 217 -23.89 4.70 -1.28
C PHE A 217 -22.53 4.76 -0.55
N THR A 218 -22.46 5.42 0.60
CA THR A 218 -21.22 5.64 1.35
C THR A 218 -20.47 4.34 1.63
N GLU A 219 -21.14 3.32 2.16
CA GLU A 219 -20.54 2.04 2.47
C GLU A 219 -20.02 1.31 1.21
N ARG A 220 -20.80 1.34 0.14
CA ARG A 220 -20.41 0.72 -1.15
C ARG A 220 -19.19 1.39 -1.78
N ILE A 221 -19.12 2.71 -1.70
CA ILE A 221 -17.98 3.49 -2.17
C ILE A 221 -16.76 3.14 -1.33
N GLN A 222 -16.91 3.10 -0.01
CA GLN A 222 -15.84 2.76 0.93
C GLN A 222 -15.26 1.38 0.61
N ILE A 223 -16.09 0.34 0.59
CA ILE A 223 -15.67 -1.05 0.33
C ILE A 223 -14.95 -1.13 -1.02
N SER A 224 -15.53 -0.54 -2.05
CA SER A 224 -14.96 -0.57 -3.41
C SER A 224 -13.56 0.03 -3.48
N PHE A 225 -13.33 1.20 -2.87
CA PHE A 225 -12.01 1.84 -2.90
C PHE A 225 -11.00 1.16 -1.99
N ILE A 226 -11.40 0.79 -0.78
CA ILE A 226 -10.54 0.08 0.16
C ILE A 226 -10.06 -1.24 -0.45
N ASN A 227 -10.96 -2.00 -1.08
CA ASN A 227 -10.59 -3.28 -1.70
C ASN A 227 -9.62 -3.10 -2.87
N ARG A 228 -9.74 -2.00 -3.66
CA ARG A 228 -8.77 -1.71 -4.72
C ARG A 228 -7.40 -1.35 -4.20
N ILE A 229 -7.33 -0.53 -3.15
CA ILE A 229 -6.07 -0.19 -2.48
C ILE A 229 -5.40 -1.47 -1.95
N ASN A 230 -6.17 -2.29 -1.23
CA ASN A 230 -5.69 -3.54 -0.67
C ASN A 230 -5.21 -4.50 -1.76
N THR A 231 -5.96 -4.59 -2.86
CA THR A 231 -5.60 -5.44 -4.02
C THR A 231 -4.28 -5.00 -4.63
N PHE A 232 -4.12 -3.71 -4.92
CA PHE A 232 -2.89 -3.18 -5.52
C PHE A 232 -1.67 -3.39 -4.62
N CYS A 233 -1.74 -2.94 -3.36
CA CYS A 233 -0.62 -3.10 -2.42
C CYS A 233 -0.29 -4.59 -2.18
N SER A 234 -1.30 -5.44 -1.99
CA SER A 234 -1.07 -6.88 -1.80
C SER A 234 -0.49 -7.55 -3.03
N PHE A 235 -0.89 -7.14 -4.24
CA PHE A 235 -0.30 -7.64 -5.48
C PHE A 235 1.19 -7.31 -5.55
N ILE A 236 1.56 -6.05 -5.29
CA ILE A 236 2.96 -5.63 -5.26
C ILE A 236 3.75 -6.42 -4.20
N PHE A 237 3.24 -6.50 -2.98
CA PHE A 237 3.95 -7.14 -1.86
C PHE A 237 4.14 -8.66 -2.05
N LYS A 238 3.18 -9.33 -2.71
CA LYS A 238 3.28 -10.76 -3.02
C LYS A 238 4.27 -11.09 -4.13
N LYS A 239 4.57 -10.13 -5.01
CA LYS A 239 5.55 -10.32 -6.09
C LYS A 239 7.00 -10.09 -5.65
N LEU A 240 7.20 -9.54 -4.48
CA LEU A 240 8.51 -9.31 -3.86
C LEU A 240 8.91 -10.48 -2.96
#